data_4e0599f6aa63d17ebde76b554774412e
#
_entry.id   4e0599f6aa63d17ebde76b554774412e
#
_cell.length_a   1.000
_cell.length_b   1.000
_cell.length_c   1.000
_cell.angle_alpha   90.00
_cell.angle_beta   90.00
_cell.angle_gamma   90.00
#
_symmetry.space_group_name_H-M   'P 1'
#
loop_
_entity.id
_entity.type
_entity.pdbx_description
1 polymer ?
#
loop_
_entity_poly.entity_id
_entity_poly.type
_entity_poly.pdbx_seq_one_letter_code
_entity_poly.pdbx_strand_id
1 'polypeptide(L)'
;MLHLIPDTSKALKLRLIRFRKSAGRVWRWLELIKEKYVNVLFHGSKYGLSEVTVSGSRNNCDFGNGFYLGQTYNQAISFVCEYDNASVYSFKHSFDGLKIVEFDCSLDWMLAICSFRGTIKEYTESSVVQGIVRRIEDADVVIAPIADNKMFYIMSQFAEGEINADVALHSLSASALGLQYIIKTERALKKCTPIEKYYLSVPEREDCRKQLIERGYEIDTKLKPAKREFKDGLYIEELLK
;
A
#
# COMPACT_ATOMS: atom_id res chain seq x y z
N MET A 1 -49.73 25.40 3.27
CA MET A 1 -48.68 25.05 4.27
C MET A 1 -47.42 24.73 3.52
N LEU A 2 -46.50 25.71 3.41
CA LEU A 2 -45.23 25.56 2.76
C LEU A 2 -44.21 25.06 3.82
N HIS A 3 -43.72 23.84 3.67
CA HIS A 3 -42.62 23.34 4.51
C HIS A 3 -41.32 23.98 4.04
N LEU A 4 -40.72 24.79 4.90
CA LEU A 4 -39.40 25.36 4.78
C LEU A 4 -38.35 24.23 4.80
N ILE A 5 -37.65 24.06 3.70
CA ILE A 5 -36.43 23.22 3.61
C ILE A 5 -35.33 23.99 4.35
N PRO A 6 -34.63 23.39 5.34
CA PRO A 6 -33.53 24.09 6.01
C PRO A 6 -32.38 24.36 5.03
N ASP A 7 -31.92 25.60 5.03
CA ASP A 7 -30.81 26.09 4.22
C ASP A 7 -29.49 25.34 4.57
N THR A 8 -29.19 24.32 3.79
CA THR A 8 -27.96 23.51 3.91
C THR A 8 -26.69 24.31 3.62
N SER A 9 -26.82 25.52 3.01
CA SER A 9 -25.68 26.39 2.67
C SER A 9 -25.02 27.01 3.90
N LYS A 10 -25.79 27.32 4.93
CA LYS A 10 -25.27 27.86 6.22
C LYS A 10 -24.54 26.79 7.04
N ALA A 11 -25.02 25.56 7.04
CA ALA A 11 -24.36 24.46 7.73
C ALA A 11 -23.04 24.06 7.06
N LEU A 12 -22.99 24.13 5.73
CA LEU A 12 -21.73 23.92 4.95
C LEU A 12 -20.72 25.05 5.20
N LYS A 13 -21.17 26.33 5.23
CA LYS A 13 -20.30 27.48 5.53
C LYS A 13 -19.75 27.46 6.95
N LEU A 14 -20.52 27.06 7.96
CA LEU A 14 -20.06 26.93 9.33
C LEU A 14 -19.10 25.75 9.54
N ARG A 15 -19.25 24.64 8.80
CA ARG A 15 -18.25 23.57 8.75
C ARG A 15 -16.95 24.03 8.08
N LEU A 16 -17.02 24.80 7.01
CA LEU A 16 -15.85 25.39 6.34
C LEU A 16 -15.09 26.41 7.19
N ILE A 17 -15.77 27.19 8.06
CA ILE A 17 -15.13 28.17 8.94
C ILE A 17 -14.44 27.48 10.13
N ARG A 18 -14.97 26.38 10.69
CA ARG A 18 -14.25 25.54 11.66
C ARG A 18 -13.02 24.83 11.08
N PHE A 19 -13.02 24.57 9.77
CA PHE A 19 -11.88 23.98 9.05
C PHE A 19 -10.74 24.96 8.74
N ARG A 20 -10.96 26.28 8.78
CA ARG A 20 -9.92 27.29 8.47
C ARG A 20 -8.74 27.30 9.45
N LYS A 21 -8.92 26.82 10.68
CA LYS A 21 -7.78 26.62 11.63
C LYS A 21 -6.98 25.33 11.40
N SER A 22 -7.42 24.46 10.47
CA SER A 22 -6.71 23.25 10.04
C SER A 22 -6.34 23.26 8.55
N ALA A 23 -6.27 24.45 7.94
CA ALA A 23 -6.05 24.62 6.50
C ALA A 23 -4.88 23.78 5.96
N GLY A 24 -3.77 23.70 6.68
CA GLY A 24 -2.61 22.89 6.29
C GLY A 24 -2.90 21.38 6.20
N ARG A 25 -3.83 20.84 7.04
CA ARG A 25 -4.20 19.42 7.00
C ARG A 25 -5.17 19.10 5.87
N VAL A 26 -6.09 20.00 5.55
CA VAL A 26 -7.06 19.82 4.45
C VAL A 26 -6.39 19.91 3.09
N TRP A 27 -5.46 20.85 2.91
CA TRP A 27 -4.68 20.94 1.67
C TRP A 27 -3.81 19.70 1.47
N ARG A 28 -3.13 19.22 2.51
CA ARG A 28 -2.36 17.98 2.47
C ARG A 28 -3.23 16.77 2.18
N TRP A 29 -4.47 16.73 2.69
CA TRP A 29 -5.42 15.65 2.41
C TRP A 29 -5.97 15.70 0.98
N LEU A 30 -6.24 16.90 0.44
CA LEU A 30 -6.65 17.10 -0.96
C LEU A 30 -5.51 16.83 -1.95
N GLU A 31 -4.27 17.13 -1.58
CA GLU A 31 -3.09 16.74 -2.35
C GLU A 31 -2.90 15.22 -2.34
N LEU A 32 -3.03 14.57 -1.19
CA LEU A 32 -2.99 13.11 -1.08
C LEU A 32 -4.10 12.43 -1.91
N ILE A 33 -5.32 13.00 -1.95
CA ILE A 33 -6.40 12.47 -2.81
C ILE A 33 -6.09 12.69 -4.30
N LYS A 34 -5.54 13.83 -4.69
CA LYS A 34 -5.12 14.09 -6.08
C LYS A 34 -3.95 13.20 -6.49
N GLU A 35 -3.02 12.93 -5.57
CA GLU A 35 -1.90 12.03 -5.80
C GLU A 35 -2.31 10.56 -5.83
N LYS A 36 -3.44 10.19 -5.21
CA LYS A 36 -3.92 8.81 -5.10
C LYS A 36 -4.44 8.24 -6.42
N TYR A 37 -5.03 9.05 -7.28
CA TYR A 37 -5.53 8.65 -8.60
C TYR A 37 -4.62 9.15 -9.71
N VAL A 38 -3.33 8.84 -9.60
CA VAL A 38 -2.37 9.15 -10.67
C VAL A 38 -2.70 8.32 -11.91
N ASN A 39 -2.73 9.00 -13.07
CA ASN A 39 -2.99 8.33 -14.34
C ASN A 39 -1.78 7.59 -14.91
N VAL A 40 -0.58 7.79 -14.35
CA VAL A 40 0.66 7.13 -14.77
C VAL A 40 1.25 6.36 -13.59
N LEU A 41 1.40 5.05 -13.78
CA LEU A 41 1.91 4.11 -12.80
C LEU A 41 3.14 3.38 -13.37
N PHE A 42 3.98 2.81 -12.52
CA PHE A 42 5.26 2.25 -12.91
C PHE A 42 5.41 0.79 -12.47
N HIS A 43 5.99 -0.04 -13.34
CA HIS A 43 6.29 -1.43 -13.06
C HIS A 43 7.78 -1.71 -13.27
N GLY A 44 8.44 -2.27 -12.26
CA GLY A 44 9.82 -2.77 -12.38
C GLY A 44 9.84 -4.24 -12.80
N SER A 45 10.58 -4.56 -13.84
CA SER A 45 10.79 -5.94 -14.30
C SER A 45 12.27 -6.30 -14.34
N LYS A 46 12.61 -7.47 -13.81
CA LYS A 46 14.00 -7.99 -13.74
C LYS A 46 14.57 -8.36 -15.11
N TYR A 47 13.73 -8.91 -15.99
CA TYR A 47 14.16 -9.50 -17.26
C TYR A 47 13.39 -8.94 -18.47
N GLY A 48 12.70 -7.82 -18.28
CA GLY A 48 11.78 -7.28 -19.27
C GLY A 48 10.35 -7.81 -19.09
N LEU A 49 9.44 -7.21 -19.81
CA LEU A 49 8.01 -7.51 -19.78
C LEU A 49 7.60 -7.92 -21.19
N SER A 50 7.28 -9.20 -21.39
CA SER A 50 6.82 -9.74 -22.66
C SER A 50 5.29 -9.67 -22.79
N GLU A 51 4.60 -10.02 -21.71
CA GLU A 51 3.15 -9.99 -21.61
C GLU A 51 2.74 -9.51 -20.22
N VAL A 52 1.64 -8.76 -20.15
CA VAL A 52 1.06 -8.29 -18.88
C VAL A 52 -0.20 -9.12 -18.62
N THR A 53 -0.17 -9.86 -17.52
CA THR A 53 -1.31 -10.68 -17.07
C THR A 53 -1.55 -10.49 -15.58
N VAL A 54 -2.78 -10.67 -15.12
CA VAL A 54 -3.10 -10.65 -13.69
C VAL A 54 -2.59 -11.88 -12.96
N SER A 55 -2.40 -12.99 -13.67
CA SER A 55 -1.89 -14.26 -13.12
C SER A 55 -0.36 -14.38 -13.12
N GLY A 56 0.36 -13.42 -13.74
CA GLY A 56 1.82 -13.49 -13.91
C GLY A 56 2.64 -13.10 -12.68
N SER A 57 2.02 -12.71 -11.58
CA SER A 57 2.71 -12.39 -10.35
C SER A 57 3.22 -13.63 -9.62
N ARG A 58 4.20 -13.45 -8.73
CA ARG A 58 4.69 -14.53 -7.85
C ARG A 58 3.60 -14.93 -6.85
N ASN A 59 3.62 -16.20 -6.39
CA ASN A 59 2.61 -16.72 -5.46
C ASN A 59 2.57 -16.02 -4.09
N ASN A 60 3.67 -15.40 -3.65
CA ASN A 60 3.80 -14.77 -2.33
C ASN A 60 3.84 -13.25 -2.42
N CYS A 61 2.93 -12.65 -3.19
CA CYS A 61 2.77 -11.21 -3.24
C CYS A 61 1.84 -10.70 -2.14
N ASP A 62 1.96 -9.43 -1.76
CA ASP A 62 1.27 -8.80 -0.62
C ASP A 62 -0.26 -8.92 -0.64
N PHE A 63 -0.84 -8.99 -1.83
CA PHE A 63 -2.30 -9.10 -2.05
C PHE A 63 -2.65 -10.22 -3.04
N GLY A 64 -1.81 -11.26 -3.10
CA GLY A 64 -2.00 -12.40 -4.00
C GLY A 64 -1.76 -12.05 -5.47
N ASN A 65 -2.41 -12.80 -6.38
CA ASN A 65 -2.24 -12.60 -7.82
C ASN A 65 -2.73 -11.23 -8.27
N GLY A 66 -1.99 -10.61 -9.21
CA GLY A 66 -2.31 -9.32 -9.79
C GLY A 66 -1.13 -8.71 -10.53
N PHE A 67 -1.37 -7.67 -11.33
CA PHE A 67 -0.31 -6.88 -11.92
C PHE A 67 0.01 -5.69 -11.01
N TYR A 68 1.23 -5.67 -10.45
CA TYR A 68 1.67 -4.73 -9.42
C TYR A 68 2.32 -3.51 -10.04
N LEU A 69 1.86 -2.32 -9.66
CA LEU A 69 2.35 -1.03 -10.13
C LEU A 69 2.68 -0.14 -8.93
N GLY A 70 3.72 0.66 -9.03
CA GLY A 70 4.07 1.70 -8.07
C GLY A 70 3.57 3.06 -8.52
N GLN A 71 3.38 3.97 -7.57
CA GLN A 71 2.98 5.35 -7.83
C GLN A 71 4.07 6.17 -8.52
N THR A 72 5.34 5.86 -8.24
CA THR A 72 6.49 6.60 -8.75
C THR A 72 7.52 5.69 -9.43
N TYR A 73 8.31 6.29 -10.31
CA TYR A 73 9.45 5.64 -10.96
C TYR A 73 10.43 5.06 -9.92
N ASN A 74 10.75 5.82 -8.86
CA ASN A 74 11.69 5.38 -7.81
C ASN A 74 11.18 4.15 -7.04
N GLN A 75 9.87 4.03 -6.82
CA GLN A 75 9.30 2.82 -6.25
C GLN A 75 9.51 1.61 -7.15
N ALA A 76 9.28 1.75 -8.45
CA ALA A 76 9.49 0.65 -9.39
C ALA A 76 10.97 0.23 -9.47
N ILE A 77 11.91 1.18 -9.43
CA ILE A 77 13.36 0.89 -9.37
C ILE A 77 13.69 0.08 -8.11
N SER A 78 13.14 0.43 -6.95
CA SER A 78 13.49 -0.19 -5.67
C SER A 78 13.28 -1.71 -5.64
N PHE A 79 12.39 -2.24 -6.47
CA PHE A 79 12.15 -3.68 -6.60
C PHE A 79 13.10 -4.41 -7.55
N VAL A 80 13.84 -3.67 -8.37
CA VAL A 80 14.63 -4.26 -9.45
C VAL A 80 16.07 -3.76 -9.56
N CYS A 81 16.48 -2.80 -8.73
CA CYS A 81 17.83 -2.19 -8.79
C CYS A 81 18.99 -3.18 -8.57
N GLU A 82 18.72 -4.35 -7.99
CA GLU A 82 19.71 -5.41 -7.81
C GLU A 82 20.05 -6.17 -9.11
N TYR A 83 19.24 -6.00 -10.17
CA TYR A 83 19.36 -6.78 -11.41
C TYR A 83 19.92 -5.93 -12.55
N ASP A 84 20.96 -6.45 -13.23
CA ASP A 84 21.68 -5.72 -14.28
C ASP A 84 20.84 -5.41 -15.52
N ASN A 85 19.90 -6.31 -15.88
CA ASN A 85 19.06 -6.17 -17.05
C ASN A 85 17.65 -5.65 -16.71
N ALA A 86 17.52 -5.03 -15.53
CA ALA A 86 16.23 -4.51 -15.09
C ALA A 86 15.74 -3.35 -15.95
N SER A 87 14.44 -3.27 -16.07
CA SER A 87 13.74 -2.19 -16.77
C SER A 87 12.56 -1.72 -15.97
N VAL A 88 12.21 -0.44 -16.10
CA VAL A 88 10.95 0.13 -15.58
C VAL A 88 10.05 0.44 -16.76
N TYR A 89 8.78 0.17 -16.60
CA TYR A 89 7.73 0.46 -17.56
C TYR A 89 6.74 1.44 -16.96
N SER A 90 6.33 2.44 -17.71
CA SER A 90 5.22 3.31 -17.32
C SER A 90 3.93 2.92 -18.03
N PHE A 91 2.82 3.04 -17.30
CA PHE A 91 1.49 2.72 -17.78
C PHE A 91 0.53 3.86 -17.46
N LYS A 92 -0.33 4.19 -18.40
CA LYS A 92 -1.52 5.00 -18.14
C LYS A 92 -2.64 4.08 -17.71
N HIS A 93 -3.30 4.40 -16.59
CA HIS A 93 -4.43 3.63 -16.07
C HIS A 93 -5.65 4.53 -15.84
N SER A 94 -6.86 4.02 -16.14
CA SER A 94 -8.13 4.64 -15.75
C SER A 94 -8.82 3.79 -14.70
N PHE A 95 -9.28 4.44 -13.64
CA PHE A 95 -10.00 3.80 -12.53
C PHE A 95 -11.53 3.83 -12.72
N ASP A 96 -12.04 4.45 -13.79
CA ASP A 96 -13.47 4.66 -14.00
C ASP A 96 -14.25 3.35 -14.06
N GLY A 97 -15.29 3.23 -13.24
CA GLY A 97 -16.18 2.08 -13.19
C GLY A 97 -15.55 0.79 -12.63
N LEU A 98 -14.38 0.88 -11.99
CA LEU A 98 -13.74 -0.24 -11.32
C LEU A 98 -14.10 -0.29 -9.84
N LYS A 99 -14.18 -1.50 -9.29
CA LYS A 99 -14.30 -1.74 -7.85
C LYS A 99 -12.93 -1.62 -7.20
N ILE A 100 -12.72 -0.55 -6.43
CA ILE A 100 -11.45 -0.24 -5.78
C ILE A 100 -11.57 -0.57 -4.30
N VAL A 101 -10.57 -1.28 -3.77
CA VAL A 101 -10.37 -1.48 -2.33
C VAL A 101 -9.09 -0.77 -1.94
N GLU A 102 -9.20 0.07 -0.92
CA GLU A 102 -8.11 0.89 -0.43
C GLU A 102 -7.74 0.50 0.99
N PHE A 103 -6.44 0.50 1.27
CA PHE A 103 -5.88 0.34 2.60
C PHE A 103 -5.00 1.54 2.95
N ASP A 104 -5.13 2.01 4.17
CA ASP A 104 -4.13 2.84 4.83
C ASP A 104 -3.15 1.93 5.61
N CYS A 105 -2.09 2.51 6.19
CA CYS A 105 -1.22 1.79 7.11
C CYS A 105 -2.00 1.45 8.40
N SER A 106 -2.65 0.30 8.41
CA SER A 106 -3.62 -0.14 9.41
C SER A 106 -3.47 -1.63 9.74
N LEU A 107 -4.17 -2.09 10.76
CA LEU A 107 -4.23 -3.51 11.12
C LEU A 107 -4.76 -4.35 9.95
N ASP A 108 -5.83 -3.92 9.27
CA ASP A 108 -6.38 -4.62 8.11
C ASP A 108 -5.35 -4.81 7.00
N TRP A 109 -4.56 -3.76 6.70
CA TRP A 109 -3.47 -3.82 5.74
C TRP A 109 -2.38 -4.81 6.14
N MET A 110 -1.96 -4.79 7.40
CA MET A 110 -0.94 -5.69 7.93
C MET A 110 -1.45 -7.16 7.90
N LEU A 111 -2.68 -7.41 8.34
CA LEU A 111 -3.30 -8.74 8.30
C LEU A 111 -3.50 -9.24 6.86
N ALA A 112 -3.85 -8.36 5.91
CA ALA A 112 -3.94 -8.71 4.50
C ALA A 112 -2.61 -9.27 3.99
N ILE A 113 -1.51 -8.52 4.19
CA ILE A 113 -0.18 -8.93 3.75
C ILE A 113 0.25 -10.24 4.43
N CYS A 114 0.08 -10.34 5.75
CA CYS A 114 0.40 -11.56 6.49
C CYS A 114 -0.38 -12.78 5.98
N SER A 115 -1.66 -12.61 5.66
CA SER A 115 -2.51 -13.67 5.12
C SER A 115 -2.04 -14.14 3.74
N PHE A 116 -1.86 -13.22 2.78
CA PHE A 116 -1.44 -13.58 1.41
C PHE A 116 0.00 -14.10 1.34
N ARG A 117 0.90 -13.63 2.22
CA ARG A 117 2.25 -14.19 2.35
C ARG A 117 2.31 -15.48 3.17
N GLY A 118 1.19 -15.86 3.83
CA GLY A 118 1.05 -17.13 4.53
C GLY A 118 1.73 -17.20 5.89
N THR A 119 1.96 -16.05 6.56
CA THR A 119 2.56 -16.00 7.91
C THR A 119 1.55 -16.19 9.05
N ILE A 120 0.24 -16.10 8.76
CA ILE A 120 -0.86 -16.28 9.74
C ILE A 120 -1.83 -17.41 9.31
N LYS A 121 -1.28 -18.53 8.84
CA LYS A 121 -2.09 -19.67 8.34
C LYS A 121 -3.04 -20.24 9.38
N GLU A 122 -2.66 -20.22 10.65
CA GLU A 122 -3.45 -20.69 11.77
C GLU A 122 -4.70 -19.84 12.04
N TYR A 123 -4.76 -18.62 11.49
CA TYR A 123 -5.90 -17.70 11.63
C TYR A 123 -6.75 -17.58 10.36
N THR A 124 -6.59 -18.47 9.36
CA THR A 124 -7.37 -18.41 8.11
C THR A 124 -8.87 -18.55 8.32
N GLU A 125 -9.30 -19.21 9.39
CA GLU A 125 -10.70 -19.37 9.76
C GLU A 125 -11.27 -18.18 10.54
N SER A 126 -10.43 -17.24 10.96
CA SER A 126 -10.90 -16.00 11.63
C SER A 126 -11.81 -15.20 10.71
N SER A 127 -12.98 -14.80 11.21
CA SER A 127 -13.94 -13.99 10.46
C SER A 127 -13.35 -12.64 10.00
N VAL A 128 -12.41 -12.08 10.78
CA VAL A 128 -11.69 -10.85 10.45
C VAL A 128 -10.81 -11.06 9.22
N VAL A 129 -9.99 -12.12 9.23
CA VAL A 129 -9.08 -12.45 8.10
C VAL A 129 -9.89 -12.77 6.85
N GLN A 130 -10.93 -13.61 6.96
CA GLN A 130 -11.81 -13.95 5.84
C GLN A 130 -12.51 -12.72 5.25
N GLY A 131 -12.96 -11.79 6.10
CA GLY A 131 -13.58 -10.55 5.65
C GLY A 131 -12.62 -9.67 4.85
N ILE A 132 -11.36 -9.56 5.28
CA ILE A 132 -10.31 -8.82 4.57
C ILE A 132 -9.99 -9.48 3.23
N VAL A 133 -9.76 -10.80 3.22
CA VAL A 133 -9.42 -11.57 2.00
C VAL A 133 -10.53 -11.46 0.96
N ARG A 134 -11.81 -11.67 1.35
CA ARG A 134 -12.96 -11.53 0.43
C ARG A 134 -13.03 -10.13 -0.19
N ARG A 135 -12.81 -9.08 0.60
CA ARG A 135 -12.78 -7.70 0.08
C ARG A 135 -11.75 -7.53 -1.02
N ILE A 136 -10.56 -8.13 -0.86
CA ILE A 136 -9.46 -8.06 -1.80
C ILE A 136 -9.74 -8.90 -3.06
N GLU A 137 -10.28 -10.11 -2.90
CA GLU A 137 -10.62 -11.00 -4.00
C GLU A 137 -11.74 -10.43 -4.88
N ASP A 138 -12.68 -9.72 -4.28
CA ASP A 138 -13.79 -9.06 -4.97
C ASP A 138 -13.41 -7.74 -5.66
N ALA A 139 -12.18 -7.25 -5.49
CA ALA A 139 -11.73 -5.98 -6.06
C ALA A 139 -11.26 -6.12 -7.51
N ASP A 140 -11.46 -5.06 -8.31
CA ASP A 140 -10.75 -4.90 -9.58
C ASP A 140 -9.34 -4.36 -9.39
N VAL A 141 -9.20 -3.45 -8.41
CA VAL A 141 -7.92 -2.82 -8.04
C VAL A 141 -7.83 -2.72 -6.53
N VAL A 142 -6.66 -3.06 -6.00
CA VAL A 142 -6.29 -2.78 -4.61
C VAL A 142 -5.28 -1.65 -4.62
N ILE A 143 -5.49 -0.62 -3.79
CA ILE A 143 -4.55 0.47 -3.55
C ILE A 143 -4.11 0.40 -2.10
N ALA A 144 -2.81 0.29 -1.85
CA ALA A 144 -2.30 0.07 -0.49
C ALA A 144 -0.89 0.64 -0.32
N PRO A 145 -0.45 0.92 0.91
CA PRO A 145 0.96 1.20 1.18
C PRO A 145 1.86 0.05 0.73
N ILE A 146 3.04 0.38 0.24
CA ILE A 146 4.07 -0.63 -0.10
C ILE A 146 4.64 -1.18 1.20
N ALA A 147 4.85 -2.50 1.24
CA ALA A 147 5.62 -3.18 2.27
C ALA A 147 6.91 -3.74 1.67
N ASP A 148 8.05 -3.17 2.05
CA ASP A 148 9.36 -3.72 1.69
C ASP A 148 9.74 -4.91 2.61
N ASN A 149 10.90 -5.50 2.35
CA ASN A 149 11.37 -6.65 3.11
C ASN A 149 11.58 -6.35 4.59
N LYS A 150 11.97 -5.10 4.94
CA LYS A 150 12.17 -4.71 6.33
C LYS A 150 10.85 -4.52 7.07
N MET A 151 9.86 -3.92 6.40
CA MET A 151 8.51 -3.81 6.92
C MET A 151 7.89 -5.19 7.11
N PHE A 152 8.11 -6.10 6.17
CA PHE A 152 7.62 -7.47 6.30
C PHE A 152 8.26 -8.21 7.50
N TYR A 153 9.51 -7.94 7.84
CA TYR A 153 10.13 -8.47 9.06
C TYR A 153 9.38 -8.03 10.33
N ILE A 154 8.96 -6.76 10.41
CA ILE A 154 8.13 -6.27 11.53
C ILE A 154 6.76 -7.00 11.56
N MET A 155 6.14 -7.17 10.39
CA MET A 155 4.87 -7.91 10.28
C MET A 155 5.01 -9.38 10.70
N SER A 156 6.14 -10.03 10.40
CA SER A 156 6.43 -11.39 10.84
C SER A 156 6.55 -11.48 12.37
N GLN A 157 7.24 -10.54 13.01
CA GLN A 157 7.32 -10.48 14.47
C GLN A 157 5.93 -10.32 15.12
N PHE A 158 5.02 -9.54 14.48
CA PHE A 158 3.63 -9.45 14.94
C PHE A 158 2.89 -10.78 14.74
N ALA A 159 3.02 -11.40 13.56
CA ALA A 159 2.40 -12.69 13.26
C ALA A 159 2.85 -13.81 14.19
N GLU A 160 4.11 -13.78 14.64
CA GLU A 160 4.72 -14.73 15.57
C GLU A 160 4.39 -14.40 17.05
N GLY A 161 3.66 -13.31 17.31
CA GLY A 161 3.32 -12.89 18.68
C GLY A 161 4.49 -12.30 19.48
N GLU A 162 5.59 -11.92 18.84
CA GLU A 162 6.76 -11.30 19.52
C GLU A 162 6.52 -9.81 19.85
N ILE A 163 5.65 -9.16 19.06
CA ILE A 163 5.22 -7.78 19.27
C ILE A 163 3.70 -7.67 19.10
N ASN A 164 3.09 -6.71 19.79
CA ASN A 164 1.67 -6.41 19.64
C ASN A 164 1.38 -5.51 18.41
N ALA A 165 0.11 -5.33 18.08
CA ALA A 165 -0.33 -4.58 16.90
C ALA A 165 0.12 -3.12 16.92
N ASP A 166 0.07 -2.45 18.07
CA ASP A 166 0.41 -1.03 18.19
C ASP A 166 1.90 -0.79 17.98
N VAL A 167 2.76 -1.66 18.53
CA VAL A 167 4.21 -1.64 18.28
C VAL A 167 4.50 -1.83 16.79
N ALA A 168 3.85 -2.80 16.16
CA ALA A 168 4.04 -3.08 14.74
C ALA A 168 3.61 -1.87 13.88
N LEU A 169 2.38 -1.39 14.05
CA LEU A 169 1.82 -0.26 13.28
C LEU A 169 2.62 1.03 13.48
N HIS A 170 3.03 1.34 14.71
CA HIS A 170 3.87 2.52 14.98
C HIS A 170 5.21 2.41 14.24
N SER A 171 5.85 1.25 14.27
CA SER A 171 7.13 1.04 13.58
C SER A 171 7.00 1.14 12.06
N LEU A 172 5.88 0.64 11.49
CA LEU A 172 5.60 0.65 10.05
C LEU A 172 5.19 2.03 9.53
N SER A 173 4.43 2.81 10.31
CA SER A 173 3.92 4.13 9.90
C SER A 173 5.02 5.14 9.60
N ALA A 174 6.21 4.87 10.06
CA ALA A 174 7.38 5.71 9.89
C ALA A 174 8.05 5.59 8.52
N SER A 175 7.72 4.55 7.74
CA SER A 175 8.33 4.24 6.43
C SER A 175 7.31 4.37 5.31
N ALA A 176 6.83 5.59 5.06
CA ALA A 176 5.92 5.85 3.95
C ALA A 176 6.67 5.70 2.60
N LEU A 177 6.59 4.51 2.00
CA LEU A 177 7.16 4.20 0.69
C LEU A 177 6.26 4.62 -0.48
N GLY A 178 5.10 5.24 -0.18
CA GLY A 178 4.05 5.54 -1.14
C GLY A 178 3.11 4.36 -1.37
N LEU A 179 2.31 4.43 -2.44
CA LEU A 179 1.25 3.48 -2.72
C LEU A 179 1.64 2.49 -3.82
N GLN A 180 1.20 1.25 -3.67
CA GLN A 180 1.14 0.26 -4.73
C GLN A 180 -0.30 0.09 -5.22
N TYR A 181 -0.42 -0.23 -6.50
CA TYR A 181 -1.68 -0.47 -7.21
C TYR A 181 -1.64 -1.88 -7.75
N ILE A 182 -2.54 -2.73 -7.29
CA ILE A 182 -2.61 -4.11 -7.69
C ILE A 182 -3.83 -4.28 -8.59
N ILE A 183 -3.59 -4.50 -9.87
CA ILE A 183 -4.63 -4.78 -10.85
C ILE A 183 -5.00 -6.24 -10.72
N LYS A 184 -6.23 -6.53 -10.26
CA LYS A 184 -6.69 -7.87 -9.87
C LYS A 184 -7.47 -8.59 -10.97
N THR A 185 -8.09 -7.85 -11.90
CA THR A 185 -8.97 -8.41 -12.90
C THR A 185 -8.54 -8.02 -14.33
N GLU A 186 -8.87 -8.88 -15.29
CA GLU A 186 -8.66 -8.60 -16.72
C GLU A 186 -9.43 -7.33 -17.18
N ARG A 187 -10.58 -7.06 -16.56
CA ARG A 187 -11.34 -5.84 -16.80
C ARG A 187 -10.54 -4.58 -16.45
N ALA A 188 -9.87 -4.60 -15.31
CA ALA A 188 -9.00 -3.50 -14.88
C ALA A 188 -7.72 -3.45 -15.72
N LEU A 189 -7.15 -4.62 -16.07
CA LEU A 189 -5.94 -4.67 -16.88
C LEU A 189 -6.13 -4.06 -18.28
N LYS A 190 -7.29 -4.25 -18.91
CA LYS A 190 -7.64 -3.63 -20.19
C LYS A 190 -7.66 -2.09 -20.16
N LYS A 191 -7.75 -1.49 -18.97
CA LYS A 191 -7.64 -0.04 -18.76
C LYS A 191 -6.21 0.45 -18.50
N CYS A 192 -5.25 -0.47 -18.53
CA CYS A 192 -3.84 -0.22 -18.33
C CYS A 192 -3.12 -0.20 -19.69
N THR A 193 -2.70 0.99 -20.14
CA THR A 193 -2.07 1.18 -21.44
C THR A 193 -0.58 1.45 -21.25
N PRO A 194 0.34 0.65 -21.82
CA PRO A 194 1.77 0.92 -21.76
C PRO A 194 2.12 2.24 -22.46
N ILE A 195 3.03 3.03 -21.87
CA ILE A 195 3.51 4.29 -22.41
C ILE A 195 4.95 4.14 -22.86
N GLU A 196 5.86 3.79 -21.94
CA GLU A 196 7.31 3.83 -22.17
C GLU A 196 8.04 2.76 -21.36
N LYS A 197 9.19 2.33 -21.88
CA LYS A 197 10.16 1.47 -21.21
C LYS A 197 11.44 2.24 -20.95
N TYR A 198 11.92 2.17 -19.71
CA TYR A 198 13.16 2.78 -19.25
C TYR A 198 14.18 1.70 -18.89
N TYR A 199 15.42 1.85 -19.37
CA TYR A 199 16.55 1.01 -18.97
C TYR A 199 17.29 1.69 -17.82
N LEU A 200 17.56 0.94 -16.75
CA LEU A 200 18.27 1.48 -15.60
C LEU A 200 19.77 1.59 -15.86
N SER A 201 20.30 2.78 -15.68
CA SER A 201 21.75 2.99 -15.66
C SER A 201 22.40 2.43 -14.39
N VAL A 202 23.70 2.15 -14.43
CA VAL A 202 24.45 1.72 -13.26
C VAL A 202 24.37 2.72 -12.11
N PRO A 203 24.56 4.04 -12.32
CA PRO A 203 24.44 5.03 -11.25
C PRO A 203 23.06 5.06 -10.58
N GLU A 204 21.96 4.96 -11.35
CA GLU A 204 20.60 4.92 -10.79
C GLU A 204 20.39 3.70 -9.90
N ARG A 205 20.90 2.54 -10.28
CA ARG A 205 20.81 1.32 -9.48
C ARG A 205 21.61 1.43 -8.18
N GLU A 206 22.83 1.97 -8.24
CA GLU A 206 23.68 2.18 -7.07
C GLU A 206 23.08 3.18 -6.08
N ASP A 207 22.53 4.28 -6.57
CA ASP A 207 21.86 5.27 -5.74
C ASP A 207 20.63 4.68 -5.05
N CYS A 208 19.82 3.92 -5.78
CA CYS A 208 18.67 3.25 -5.21
C CYS A 208 19.07 2.24 -4.10
N ARG A 209 20.13 1.44 -4.29
CA ARG A 209 20.65 0.51 -3.27
C ARG A 209 21.06 1.23 -1.99
N LYS A 210 21.74 2.37 -2.11
CA LYS A 210 22.13 3.20 -0.94
C LYS A 210 20.89 3.65 -0.17
N GLN A 211 19.89 4.18 -0.88
CA GLN A 211 18.63 4.62 -0.26
C GLN A 211 17.87 3.49 0.43
N LEU A 212 17.90 2.26 -0.12
CA LEU A 212 17.29 1.08 0.51
C LEU A 212 17.98 0.71 1.83
N ILE A 213 19.30 0.78 1.88
CA ILE A 213 20.09 0.51 3.08
C ILE A 213 19.79 1.55 4.17
N GLU A 214 19.81 2.83 3.83
CA GLU A 214 19.52 3.93 4.76
C GLU A 214 18.13 3.79 5.38
N ARG A 215 17.11 3.48 4.58
CA ARG A 215 15.75 3.21 5.06
C ARG A 215 15.65 2.05 6.05
N GLY A 216 16.42 0.97 5.80
CA GLY A 216 16.46 -0.16 6.73
C GLY A 216 16.89 0.23 8.14
N TYR A 217 17.85 1.14 8.27
CA TYR A 217 18.29 1.66 9.57
C TYR A 217 17.22 2.50 10.27
N GLU A 218 16.44 3.29 9.55
CA GLU A 218 15.36 4.10 10.14
C GLU A 218 14.31 3.25 10.84
N ILE A 219 13.90 2.14 10.24
CA ILE A 219 12.93 1.21 10.82
C ILE A 219 13.47 0.61 12.13
N ASP A 220 14.73 0.16 12.14
CA ASP A 220 15.35 -0.44 13.33
C ASP A 220 15.42 0.53 14.51
N THR A 221 15.64 1.82 14.24
CA THR A 221 15.70 2.84 15.30
C THR A 221 14.37 3.07 16.00
N LYS A 222 13.24 2.74 15.37
CA LYS A 222 11.88 2.99 15.89
C LYS A 222 11.32 1.83 16.70
N LEU A 223 11.75 0.60 16.42
CA LEU A 223 11.19 -0.59 17.07
C LEU A 223 11.41 -0.61 18.58
N LYS A 224 12.62 -0.28 19.05
CA LYS A 224 12.94 -0.30 20.50
C LYS A 224 12.14 0.73 21.31
N PRO A 225 12.01 2.00 20.89
CA PRO A 225 11.13 2.97 21.54
C PRO A 225 9.66 2.51 21.53
N ALA A 226 9.14 2.03 20.40
CA ALA A 226 7.77 1.55 20.30
C ALA A 226 7.45 0.42 21.28
N LYS A 227 8.35 -0.56 21.44
CA LYS A 227 8.18 -1.65 22.44
C LYS A 227 8.08 -1.14 23.88
N ARG A 228 8.63 0.03 24.21
CA ARG A 228 8.53 0.65 25.54
C ARG A 228 7.25 1.46 25.71
N GLU A 229 6.82 2.13 24.64
CA GLU A 229 5.67 3.04 24.64
C GLU A 229 4.35 2.27 24.58
N PHE A 230 4.24 1.25 23.74
CA PHE A 230 3.01 0.49 23.46
C PHE A 230 3.00 -0.90 24.11
N LYS A 231 3.22 -0.96 25.44
CA LYS A 231 3.31 -2.25 26.16
C LYS A 231 1.98 -2.99 26.25
N ASP A 232 0.86 -2.25 26.31
CA ASP A 232 -0.46 -2.78 26.62
C ASP A 232 -1.31 -3.02 25.35
N GLY A 233 -0.69 -3.01 24.15
CA GLY A 233 -1.37 -3.31 22.89
C GLY A 233 -1.75 -4.78 22.75
N LEU A 234 -2.75 -5.08 21.92
CA LEU A 234 -3.25 -6.44 21.69
C LEU A 234 -2.31 -7.25 20.78
N TYR A 235 -2.06 -8.49 21.16
CA TYR A 235 -1.34 -9.48 20.37
C TYR A 235 -2.27 -10.14 19.35
N ILE A 236 -1.68 -10.77 18.31
CA ILE A 236 -2.43 -11.38 17.22
C ILE A 236 -3.45 -12.40 17.71
N GLU A 237 -3.14 -13.19 18.72
CA GLU A 237 -4.05 -14.17 19.28
C GLU A 237 -5.30 -13.54 19.91
N GLU A 238 -5.17 -12.37 20.52
CA GLU A 238 -6.29 -11.64 21.14
C GLU A 238 -7.17 -10.95 20.10
N LEU A 239 -6.61 -10.65 18.94
CA LEU A 239 -7.31 -9.99 17.84
C LEU A 239 -8.07 -10.95 16.92
N LEU A 240 -7.61 -12.21 16.79
CA LEU A 240 -8.08 -13.14 15.77
C LEU A 240 -8.74 -14.42 16.32
N LYS A 241 -8.71 -14.65 17.62
CA LYS A 241 -9.52 -15.67 18.31
C LYS A 241 -10.88 -15.11 18.67
#